data_f43b538c798a2d5dcec998064ae0bbe3
#
_entry.id   f43b538c798a2d5dcec998064ae0bbe3
#
_cell.length_a   1.000
_cell.length_b   1.000
_cell.length_c   1.000
_cell.angle_alpha   90.00
_cell.angle_beta   90.00
_cell.angle_gamma   90.00
#
_symmetry.space_group_name_H-M   'P 1'
#
loop_
_entity.id
_entity.type
_entity.pdbx_description
1 polymer ?
#
loop_
_entity_poly.entity_id
_entity_poly.type
_entity_poly.pdbx_seq_one_letter_code
_entity_poly.pdbx_strand_id
1 'polypeptide(L)'
;KIYIIPILCIGLLVAFDQITKFIVRTSFALYESHPLIKNVFHLTYIQNTGIAWGMFKNGRIIFLILTVLVLLVCAGIYAKIPENRRFTPIRVCLVFLVSGAIGNMIDRISLHYVVDFFDFRLINFPIFNVADIYVTVSMIVLILLCAFYYHDHEIDVLFSKSKKD
;
A
#
# COMPACT_ATOMS: atom_id res chain seq x y z
N LYS A 1 -8.47 -23.04 -1.47
CA LYS A 1 -9.37 -21.89 -1.75
C LYS A 1 -8.97 -20.63 -0.98
N ILE A 2 -8.43 -20.77 0.25
CA ILE A 2 -8.14 -19.62 1.15
C ILE A 2 -7.08 -18.65 0.62
N TYR A 3 -6.17 -19.11 -0.22
CA TYR A 3 -5.12 -18.26 -0.82
C TYR A 3 -5.43 -17.80 -2.25
N ILE A 4 -6.28 -18.53 -2.99
CA ILE A 4 -6.56 -18.23 -4.41
C ILE A 4 -7.27 -16.89 -4.55
N ILE A 5 -8.36 -16.68 -3.80
CA ILE A 5 -9.14 -15.44 -3.87
C ILE A 5 -8.29 -14.22 -3.48
N PRO A 6 -7.57 -14.22 -2.34
CA PRO A 6 -6.65 -13.13 -2.01
C PRO A 6 -5.60 -12.83 -3.07
N ILE A 7 -4.97 -13.85 -3.66
CA ILE A 7 -3.97 -13.68 -4.71
C ILE A 7 -4.59 -13.02 -5.95
N LEU A 8 -5.78 -13.45 -6.37
CA LEU A 8 -6.50 -12.82 -7.48
C LEU A 8 -6.87 -11.36 -7.17
N CYS A 9 -7.35 -11.08 -5.94
CA CYS A 9 -7.66 -9.71 -5.52
C CYS A 9 -6.40 -8.83 -5.52
N ILE A 10 -5.28 -9.33 -4.99
CA ILE A 10 -3.98 -8.61 -5.03
C ILE A 10 -3.61 -8.30 -6.48
N GLY A 11 -3.69 -9.28 -7.39
CA GLY A 11 -3.40 -9.09 -8.80
C GLY A 11 -4.25 -8.00 -9.44
N LEU A 12 -5.56 -7.99 -9.18
CA LEU A 12 -6.49 -6.97 -9.69
C LEU A 12 -6.20 -5.57 -9.12
N LEU A 13 -5.95 -5.46 -7.81
CA LEU A 13 -5.65 -4.18 -7.16
C LEU A 13 -4.30 -3.60 -7.64
N VAL A 14 -3.28 -4.45 -7.78
CA VAL A 14 -1.99 -4.05 -8.33
C VAL A 14 -2.14 -3.63 -9.80
N ALA A 15 -2.91 -4.37 -10.61
CA ALA A 15 -3.17 -4.00 -11.98
C ALA A 15 -3.87 -2.63 -12.08
N PHE A 16 -4.85 -2.37 -11.22
CA PHE A 16 -5.54 -1.08 -11.19
C PHE A 16 -4.59 0.07 -10.83
N ASP A 17 -3.74 -0.08 -9.81
CA ASP A 17 -2.71 0.90 -9.46
C ASP A 17 -1.77 1.15 -10.65
N GLN A 18 -1.24 0.11 -11.27
CA GLN A 18 -0.29 0.22 -12.38
C GLN A 18 -0.93 0.83 -13.63
N ILE A 19 -2.22 0.54 -13.91
CA ILE A 19 -2.95 1.16 -15.03
C ILE A 19 -3.09 2.67 -14.79
N THR A 20 -3.50 3.10 -13.58
CA THR A 20 -3.63 4.53 -13.27
C THR A 20 -2.30 5.26 -13.40
N LYS A 21 -1.21 4.69 -12.89
CA LYS A 21 0.14 5.22 -13.02
C LYS A 21 0.62 5.27 -14.47
N PHE A 22 0.32 4.23 -15.26
CA PHE A 22 0.65 4.21 -16.70
C PHE A 22 -0.09 5.32 -17.45
N ILE A 23 -1.40 5.49 -17.21
CA ILE A 23 -2.19 6.57 -17.83
C ILE A 23 -1.58 7.93 -17.49
N VAL A 24 -1.29 8.21 -16.24
CA VAL A 24 -0.70 9.49 -15.83
C VAL A 24 0.65 9.71 -16.51
N ARG A 25 1.54 8.73 -16.45
CA ARG A 25 2.89 8.82 -17.01
C ARG A 25 2.89 9.03 -18.54
N THR A 26 1.89 8.52 -19.25
CA THR A 26 1.80 8.65 -20.73
C THR A 26 1.01 9.86 -21.20
N SER A 27 0.15 10.42 -20.34
CA SER A 27 -0.75 11.51 -20.67
C SER A 27 -0.28 12.89 -20.16
N PHE A 28 0.63 12.92 -19.18
CA PHE A 28 1.08 14.14 -18.53
C PHE A 28 2.58 14.34 -18.73
N ALA A 29 3.00 15.58 -18.98
CA ALA A 29 4.39 15.96 -18.84
C ALA A 29 4.79 15.98 -17.35
N LEU A 30 6.07 15.77 -17.05
CA LEU A 30 6.57 15.84 -15.68
C LEU A 30 6.27 17.21 -15.06
N TYR A 31 5.68 17.23 -13.86
CA TYR A 31 5.16 18.40 -13.13
C TYR A 31 3.93 19.06 -13.77
N GLU A 32 3.38 18.52 -14.83
CA GLU A 32 2.11 18.99 -15.38
C GLU A 32 0.99 18.78 -14.37
N SER A 33 0.08 19.76 -14.26
CA SER A 33 -0.98 19.78 -13.26
C SER A 33 -2.31 20.22 -13.86
N HIS A 34 -3.32 19.37 -13.72
CA HIS A 34 -4.69 19.62 -14.16
C HIS A 34 -5.62 19.78 -12.95
N PRO A 35 -6.28 20.93 -12.76
CA PRO A 35 -7.22 21.12 -11.67
C PRO A 35 -8.50 20.31 -11.91
N LEU A 36 -8.86 19.42 -10.99
CA LEU A 36 -10.20 18.83 -10.90
C LEU A 36 -11.12 19.74 -10.08
N ILE A 37 -10.59 20.32 -9.00
CA ILE A 37 -11.23 21.35 -8.19
C ILE A 37 -10.17 22.44 -7.99
N LYS A 38 -10.38 23.62 -8.60
CA LYS A 38 -9.42 24.73 -8.58
C LYS A 38 -8.98 25.05 -7.14
N ASN A 39 -7.67 25.12 -6.90
CA ASN A 39 -7.01 25.39 -5.62
C ASN A 39 -7.27 24.36 -4.50
N VAL A 40 -7.97 23.25 -4.77
CA VAL A 40 -8.29 22.23 -3.76
C VAL A 40 -7.67 20.90 -4.13
N PHE A 41 -8.02 20.36 -5.31
CA PHE A 41 -7.61 19.03 -5.73
C PHE A 41 -7.22 19.02 -7.21
N HIS A 42 -6.00 18.59 -7.47
CA HIS A 42 -5.43 18.51 -8.82
C HIS A 42 -4.93 17.10 -9.11
N LEU A 43 -4.75 16.80 -10.39
CA LEU A 43 -3.88 15.70 -10.84
C LEU A 43 -2.56 16.31 -11.28
N THR A 44 -1.49 16.02 -10.56
CA THR A 44 -0.15 16.56 -10.81
C THR A 44 0.86 15.42 -10.91
N TYR A 45 1.45 15.19 -12.10
CA TYR A 45 2.42 14.12 -12.26
C TYR A 45 3.76 14.46 -11.62
N ILE A 46 4.21 13.64 -10.68
CA ILE A 46 5.55 13.70 -10.13
C ILE A 46 6.26 12.33 -10.13
N GLN A 47 7.58 12.37 -10.16
CA GLN A 47 8.45 11.20 -10.00
C GLN A 47 9.03 11.21 -8.58
N ASN A 48 8.43 10.43 -7.68
CA ASN A 48 8.84 10.36 -6.29
C ASN A 48 9.99 9.35 -6.11
N THR A 49 11.19 9.86 -5.95
CA THR A 49 12.40 9.03 -5.72
C THR A 49 12.53 8.57 -4.26
N GLY A 50 11.63 9.00 -3.37
CA GLY A 50 11.72 8.70 -1.94
C GLY A 50 12.84 9.47 -1.21
N ILE A 51 13.46 10.43 -1.87
CA ILE A 51 14.54 11.25 -1.32
C ILE A 51 13.93 12.55 -0.82
N ALA A 52 13.33 12.55 0.37
CA ALA A 52 13.15 13.79 1.09
C ALA A 52 14.53 14.28 1.55
N TRP A 53 14.93 15.48 1.11
CA TRP A 53 16.10 16.21 1.61
C TRP A 53 17.49 15.71 1.16
N GLY A 54 17.62 14.91 0.10
CA GLY A 54 18.95 14.48 -0.41
C GLY A 54 19.76 13.58 0.54
N MET A 55 19.20 13.10 1.63
CA MET A 55 19.91 12.44 2.72
C MET A 55 20.31 10.98 2.45
N PHE A 56 19.72 10.33 1.43
CA PHE A 56 20.03 8.92 1.14
C PHE A 56 20.34 8.69 -0.34
N LYS A 57 21.62 8.64 -0.72
CA LYS A 57 22.07 8.23 -2.07
C LYS A 57 21.49 6.88 -2.54
N ASN A 58 21.01 6.03 -1.61
CA ASN A 58 20.45 4.69 -1.86
C ASN A 58 19.03 4.53 -1.30
N GLY A 59 18.24 5.60 -1.19
CA GLY A 59 16.87 5.54 -0.62
C GLY A 59 16.00 4.46 -1.25
N ARG A 60 16.12 4.24 -2.57
CA ARG A 60 15.42 3.16 -3.29
C ARG A 60 15.65 1.78 -2.68
N ILE A 61 16.91 1.42 -2.41
CA ILE A 61 17.27 0.10 -1.87
C ILE A 61 16.66 -0.08 -0.47
N ILE A 62 16.73 0.95 0.35
CA ILE A 62 16.14 0.93 1.70
C ILE A 62 14.64 0.70 1.61
N PHE A 63 13.92 1.42 0.75
CA PHE A 63 12.48 1.22 0.55
C PHE A 63 12.15 -0.17 0.01
N LEU A 64 12.96 -0.74 -0.89
CA LEU A 64 12.77 -2.11 -1.37
C LEU A 64 12.95 -3.12 -0.25
N ILE A 65 13.98 -2.99 0.58
CA ILE A 65 14.21 -3.88 1.74
C ILE A 65 13.03 -3.78 2.72
N LEU A 66 12.62 -2.55 3.08
CA LEU A 66 11.48 -2.35 3.98
C LEU A 66 10.19 -2.94 3.39
N THR A 67 9.96 -2.78 2.09
CA THR A 67 8.78 -3.37 1.43
C THR A 67 8.81 -4.90 1.51
N VAL A 68 9.96 -5.53 1.24
CA VAL A 68 10.11 -7.00 1.35
C VAL A 68 9.84 -7.45 2.79
N LEU A 69 10.38 -6.76 3.79
CA LEU A 69 10.12 -7.08 5.20
C LEU A 69 8.63 -6.99 5.53
N VAL A 70 7.95 -5.94 5.10
CA VAL A 70 6.48 -5.78 5.28
C VAL A 70 5.73 -6.92 4.62
N LEU A 71 6.08 -7.30 3.39
CA LEU A 71 5.43 -8.42 2.67
C LEU A 71 5.62 -9.74 3.41
N LEU A 72 6.82 -10.02 3.94
CA LEU A 72 7.10 -11.22 4.74
C LEU A 72 6.29 -11.24 6.04
N VAL A 73 6.20 -10.12 6.74
CA VAL A 73 5.40 -9.98 7.96
C VAL A 73 3.91 -10.20 7.64
N CYS A 74 3.38 -9.56 6.59
CA CYS A 74 1.99 -9.75 6.17
C CYS A 74 1.69 -11.21 5.79
N ALA A 75 2.59 -11.87 5.07
CA ALA A 75 2.45 -13.29 4.73
C ALA A 75 2.45 -14.18 5.99
N GLY A 76 3.35 -13.91 6.93
CA GLY A 76 3.43 -14.63 8.21
C GLY A 76 2.18 -14.46 9.06
N ILE A 77 1.64 -13.23 9.14
CA ILE A 77 0.38 -12.95 9.85
C ILE A 77 -0.77 -13.66 9.12
N TYR A 78 -0.87 -13.51 7.79
CA TYR A 78 -1.94 -14.12 7.00
C TYR A 78 -2.02 -15.63 7.18
N ALA A 79 -0.88 -16.32 7.25
CA ALA A 79 -0.80 -17.76 7.45
C ALA A 79 -1.30 -18.22 8.83
N LYS A 80 -1.30 -17.32 9.83
CA LYS A 80 -1.76 -17.63 11.19
C LYS A 80 -3.21 -17.26 11.45
N ILE A 81 -3.86 -16.52 10.55
CA ILE A 81 -5.24 -16.08 10.74
C ILE A 81 -6.18 -17.30 10.69
N PRO A 82 -7.02 -17.52 11.72
CA PRO A 82 -7.99 -18.62 11.74
C PRO A 82 -8.99 -18.54 10.59
N GLU A 83 -9.34 -19.68 10.00
CA GLU A 83 -10.28 -19.81 8.86
C GLU A 83 -11.74 -19.60 9.26
N ASN A 84 -12.07 -18.49 9.89
CA ASN A 84 -13.45 -18.14 10.20
C ASN A 84 -13.81 -16.73 9.74
N ARG A 85 -15.12 -16.44 9.69
CA ARG A 85 -15.63 -15.14 9.20
C ARG A 85 -15.25 -13.95 10.10
N ARG A 86 -15.00 -14.20 11.38
CA ARG A 86 -14.60 -13.16 12.35
C ARG A 86 -13.34 -12.44 11.89
N PHE A 87 -12.38 -13.17 11.29
CA PHE A 87 -11.11 -12.61 10.84
C PHE A 87 -11.09 -12.15 9.36
N THR A 88 -12.25 -12.14 8.68
CA THR A 88 -12.32 -11.62 7.31
C THR A 88 -11.85 -10.16 7.19
N PRO A 89 -12.20 -9.23 8.10
CA PRO A 89 -11.77 -7.84 7.98
C PRO A 89 -10.25 -7.68 7.96
N ILE A 90 -9.52 -8.35 8.86
CA ILE A 90 -8.05 -8.27 8.89
C ILE A 90 -7.42 -8.88 7.62
N ARG A 91 -7.99 -9.96 7.07
CA ARG A 91 -7.53 -10.53 5.79
C ARG A 91 -7.70 -9.56 4.64
N VAL A 92 -8.84 -8.86 4.57
CA VAL A 92 -9.10 -7.82 3.55
C VAL A 92 -8.08 -6.70 3.68
N CYS A 93 -7.84 -6.21 4.89
CA CYS A 93 -6.83 -5.17 5.12
C CYS A 93 -5.43 -5.62 4.67
N LEU A 94 -5.03 -6.87 4.96
CA LEU A 94 -3.73 -7.39 4.52
C LEU A 94 -3.63 -7.50 2.99
N VAL A 95 -4.72 -7.85 2.30
CA VAL A 95 -4.77 -7.87 0.83
C VAL A 95 -4.51 -6.47 0.27
N PHE A 96 -5.19 -5.43 0.79
CA PHE A 96 -4.96 -4.05 0.36
C PHE A 96 -3.54 -3.58 0.69
N LEU A 97 -3.06 -3.83 1.90
CA LEU A 97 -1.71 -3.45 2.33
C LEU A 97 -0.63 -4.07 1.43
N VAL A 98 -0.74 -5.37 1.15
CA VAL A 98 0.17 -6.10 0.27
C VAL A 98 0.08 -5.57 -1.16
N SER A 99 -1.13 -5.28 -1.66
CA SER A 99 -1.33 -4.74 -3.01
C SER A 99 -0.65 -3.37 -3.19
N GLY A 100 -0.82 -2.46 -2.23
CA GLY A 100 -0.17 -1.14 -2.27
C GLY A 100 1.35 -1.24 -2.15
N ALA A 101 1.84 -2.12 -1.27
CA ALA A 101 3.28 -2.37 -1.13
C ALA A 101 3.89 -2.90 -2.45
N ILE A 102 3.23 -3.87 -3.10
CA ILE A 102 3.67 -4.42 -4.39
C ILE A 102 3.60 -3.37 -5.49
N GLY A 103 2.50 -2.59 -5.58
CA GLY A 103 2.34 -1.53 -6.59
C GLY A 103 3.50 -0.53 -6.57
N ASN A 104 3.83 0.01 -5.41
CA ASN A 104 4.96 0.93 -5.24
C ASN A 104 6.33 0.24 -5.38
N MET A 105 6.43 -1.07 -5.12
CA MET A 105 7.65 -1.84 -5.33
C MET A 105 7.93 -2.04 -6.82
N ILE A 106 6.92 -2.33 -7.63
CA ILE A 106 7.04 -2.46 -9.10
C ILE A 106 7.63 -1.20 -9.70
N ASP A 107 7.10 -0.03 -9.33
CA ASP A 107 7.62 1.25 -9.81
C ASP A 107 9.10 1.44 -9.45
N ARG A 108 9.46 1.19 -8.19
CA ARG A 108 10.86 1.33 -7.72
C ARG A 108 11.83 0.38 -8.43
N ILE A 109 11.39 -0.82 -8.80
CA ILE A 109 12.22 -1.79 -9.53
C ILE A 109 12.35 -1.37 -10.99
N SER A 110 11.23 -1.05 -11.65
CA SER A 110 11.19 -0.84 -13.10
C SER A 110 11.58 0.58 -13.52
N LEU A 111 11.13 1.60 -12.77
CA LEU A 111 11.30 3.02 -13.12
C LEU A 111 12.36 3.73 -12.29
N HIS A 112 12.72 3.18 -11.12
CA HIS A 112 13.61 3.78 -10.11
C HIS A 112 13.00 4.94 -9.31
N TYR A 113 11.73 5.26 -9.53
CA TYR A 113 10.89 6.21 -8.79
C TYR A 113 9.47 5.66 -8.67
N VAL A 114 8.62 6.31 -7.88
CA VAL A 114 7.19 6.01 -7.80
C VAL A 114 6.44 7.11 -8.58
N VAL A 115 5.41 6.73 -9.32
CA VAL A 115 4.52 7.66 -10.03
C VAL A 115 3.44 8.12 -9.07
N ASP A 116 3.46 9.41 -8.66
CA ASP A 116 2.46 10.03 -7.81
C ASP A 116 1.70 11.10 -8.58
N PHE A 117 0.41 11.30 -8.24
CA PHE A 117 -0.43 12.19 -9.03
C PHE A 117 -1.65 12.80 -8.31
N PHE A 118 -2.10 12.32 -7.17
CA PHE A 118 -3.16 12.94 -6.37
C PHE A 118 -2.59 14.09 -5.53
N ASP A 119 -2.98 15.33 -5.85
CA ASP A 119 -2.43 16.56 -5.29
C ASP A 119 -3.52 17.36 -4.55
N PHE A 120 -3.58 17.21 -3.21
CA PHE A 120 -4.48 17.97 -2.34
C PHE A 120 -3.82 19.30 -1.91
N ARG A 121 -3.93 20.33 -2.74
CA ARG A 121 -3.30 21.62 -2.55
C ARG A 121 -3.86 22.40 -1.36
N LEU A 122 -5.16 22.27 -1.10
CA LEU A 122 -5.82 23.01 -0.01
C LEU A 122 -5.12 22.84 1.34
N ILE A 123 -4.60 21.65 1.63
CA ILE A 123 -3.94 21.31 2.88
C ILE A 123 -2.43 21.08 2.71
N ASN A 124 -1.90 21.39 1.51
CA ASN A 124 -0.49 21.14 1.16
C ASN A 124 -0.03 19.70 1.50
N PHE A 125 -0.89 18.74 1.20
CA PHE A 125 -0.60 17.33 1.43
C PHE A 125 0.40 16.80 0.40
N PRO A 126 1.35 15.94 0.78
CA PRO A 126 2.25 15.29 -0.17
C PRO A 126 1.48 14.61 -1.29
N ILE A 127 1.93 14.75 -2.54
CA ILE A 127 1.30 14.09 -3.69
C ILE A 127 1.48 12.57 -3.54
N PHE A 128 0.43 11.80 -3.82
CA PHE A 128 0.37 10.36 -3.62
C PHE A 128 -0.36 9.64 -4.76
N ASN A 129 -0.47 8.34 -4.69
CA ASN A 129 -1.06 7.47 -5.70
C ASN A 129 -2.08 6.48 -5.12
N VAL A 130 -2.62 5.59 -5.96
CA VAL A 130 -3.62 4.59 -5.55
C VAL A 130 -3.03 3.57 -4.55
N ALA A 131 -1.79 3.12 -4.75
CA ALA A 131 -1.13 2.20 -3.83
C ALA A 131 -0.98 2.79 -2.42
N ASP A 132 -0.71 4.09 -2.31
CA ASP A 132 -0.61 4.80 -1.02
C ASP A 132 -1.97 4.86 -0.31
N ILE A 133 -3.07 5.02 -1.06
CA ILE A 133 -4.43 4.92 -0.52
C ILE A 133 -4.65 3.52 0.07
N TYR A 134 -4.28 2.46 -0.66
CA TYR A 134 -4.42 1.09 -0.17
C TYR A 134 -3.65 0.88 1.14
N VAL A 135 -2.40 1.31 1.21
CA VAL A 135 -1.57 1.20 2.42
C VAL A 135 -2.16 2.00 3.57
N THR A 136 -2.45 3.27 3.34
CA THR A 136 -2.91 4.19 4.40
C THR A 136 -4.26 3.76 4.97
N VAL A 137 -5.25 3.50 4.11
CA VAL A 137 -6.59 3.10 4.55
C VAL A 137 -6.55 1.75 5.26
N SER A 138 -5.83 0.77 4.72
CA SER A 138 -5.72 -0.54 5.37
C SER A 138 -5.02 -0.47 6.72
N MET A 139 -3.99 0.36 6.88
CA MET A 139 -3.31 0.56 8.16
C MET A 139 -4.23 1.21 9.19
N ILE A 140 -4.96 2.26 8.81
CA ILE A 140 -5.94 2.91 9.70
C ILE A 140 -7.01 1.89 10.14
N VAL A 141 -7.58 1.14 9.19
CA VAL A 141 -8.60 0.13 9.50
C VAL A 141 -8.04 -0.98 10.39
N LEU A 142 -6.81 -1.46 10.14
CA LEU A 142 -6.16 -2.46 10.99
C LEU A 142 -6.00 -1.96 12.43
N ILE A 143 -5.57 -0.71 12.63
CA ILE A 143 -5.45 -0.11 13.96
C ILE A 143 -6.83 -0.06 14.65
N LEU A 144 -7.87 0.39 13.94
CA LEU A 144 -9.22 0.44 14.49
C LEU A 144 -9.79 -0.95 14.81
N LEU A 145 -9.52 -1.96 13.98
CA LEU A 145 -9.93 -3.33 14.24
C LEU A 145 -9.23 -3.90 15.49
N CYS A 146 -7.94 -3.65 15.64
CA CYS A 146 -7.20 -4.09 16.85
C CYS A 146 -7.63 -3.33 18.10
N ALA A 147 -7.96 -2.04 18.00
CA ALA A 147 -8.33 -1.23 19.15
C ALA A 147 -9.77 -1.43 19.62
N PHE A 148 -10.72 -1.73 18.71
CA PHE A 148 -12.16 -1.68 19.01
C PHE A 148 -12.95 -2.93 18.61
N TYR A 149 -12.41 -3.79 17.74
CA TYR A 149 -13.16 -4.93 17.20
C TYR A 149 -12.68 -6.28 17.72
N TYR A 150 -11.34 -6.49 17.81
CA TYR A 150 -10.78 -7.74 18.33
C TYR A 150 -10.47 -7.64 19.81
N HIS A 151 -10.62 -8.76 20.54
CA HIS A 151 -10.20 -8.91 21.92
C HIS A 151 -8.73 -9.35 22.00
N ASP A 152 -8.06 -9.05 23.11
CA ASP A 152 -6.63 -9.34 23.29
C ASP A 152 -6.28 -10.81 23.00
N HIS A 153 -7.11 -11.76 23.48
CA HIS A 153 -6.89 -13.19 23.22
C HIS A 153 -7.00 -13.56 21.73
N GLU A 154 -7.79 -12.84 20.92
CA GLU A 154 -7.90 -13.07 19.46
C GLU A 154 -6.64 -12.53 18.76
N ILE A 155 -6.08 -11.43 19.24
CA ILE A 155 -4.85 -10.82 18.73
C ILE A 155 -3.66 -11.71 19.08
N ASP A 156 -3.61 -12.25 20.30
CA ASP A 156 -2.54 -13.16 20.74
C ASP A 156 -2.39 -14.39 19.87
N VAL A 157 -3.49 -14.91 19.30
CA VAL A 157 -3.45 -16.04 18.35
C VAL A 157 -2.62 -15.71 17.10
N LEU A 158 -2.63 -14.45 16.64
CA LEU A 158 -1.88 -14.02 15.46
C LEU A 158 -0.37 -13.92 15.72
N PHE A 159 0.02 -13.68 16.98
CA PHE A 159 1.42 -13.47 17.38
C PHE A 159 2.01 -14.65 18.17
N SER A 160 1.17 -15.54 18.72
CA SER A 160 1.65 -16.71 19.44
C SER A 160 2.43 -17.65 18.50
N LYS A 161 3.49 -18.26 19.02
CA LYS A 161 4.14 -19.40 18.35
C LYS A 161 3.11 -20.54 18.28
N SER A 162 2.83 -21.04 17.06
CA SER A 162 2.08 -22.29 16.90
C SER A 162 2.74 -23.34 17.81
N LYS A 163 2.02 -23.77 18.87
CA LYS A 163 2.38 -25.03 19.51
C LYS A 163 2.16 -26.10 18.45
N LYS A 164 3.25 -26.62 17.90
CA LYS A 164 3.23 -27.91 17.19
C LYS A 164 2.99 -28.97 18.27
N ASP A 165 1.77 -29.48 18.35
CA ASP A 165 1.54 -30.78 18.92
C ASP A 165 2.09 -31.85 17.97
#